data_0eb64fe8e4d3755a261b4ae10870d75e
#
_entry.id   0eb64fe8e4d3755a261b4ae10870d75e
#
_cell.length_a   1.000
_cell.length_b   1.000
_cell.length_c   1.000
_cell.angle_alpha   90.00
_cell.angle_beta   90.00
_cell.angle_gamma   90.00
#
_symmetry.space_group_name_H-M   'P 1'
#
loop_
_entity.id
_entity.type
_entity.pdbx_description
1 polymer ?
#
loop_
_entity_poly.entity_id
_entity_poly.type
_entity_poly.pdbx_seq_one_letter_code
_entity_poly.pdbx_strand_id
1 'polypeptide(L)'
;MREEHLSLLVCSRCRGALRVSAVQERHSDRLIAGELACIKCDATYPIVGGVPRFVPRENYASGFGLEWTRHARTQYDNNSGIPASEQRFFGQTQWPRDLRGQLVLEVGSGSGRFTEQAAKTGATIVSFDYSYAVEANAASNGHRDNVLVVQADVFAMPFPTRSFDRIFCFGMLQHTPSPARAFAVLPIFLRPGGHLCVDIYKFTLWRTILQTKYWVRPLTRHMNPERLYSWVRRWVDFMWPLAGCIRRLPKGYALNWRLLVADYSFLGLKGDVLKEWAYLDTFDMLAPRFDRPATLRTVQKWASKSGLEDVSAEYTPHGVVLRARAGRGALLAD
;
A
#
# COMPACT_ATOMS: atom_id res chain seq x y z
N MET A 1 -10.90 11.13 11.88
CA MET A 1 -11.95 10.86 10.87
C MET A 1 -13.11 11.84 11.00
N ARG A 2 -13.92 12.09 9.95
CA ARG A 2 -15.20 12.81 10.05
C ARG A 2 -16.34 11.83 10.37
N GLU A 3 -17.40 12.30 11.01
CA GLU A 3 -18.52 11.41 11.34
C GLU A 3 -19.26 10.88 10.09
N GLU A 4 -19.34 11.67 9.03
CA GLU A 4 -19.94 11.25 7.76
C GLU A 4 -19.27 10.01 7.15
N HIS A 5 -17.98 9.80 7.44
CA HIS A 5 -17.23 8.61 7.00
C HIS A 5 -17.66 7.32 7.74
N LEU A 6 -18.46 7.43 8.81
CA LEU A 6 -18.91 6.25 9.57
C LEU A 6 -19.75 5.30 8.71
N SER A 7 -20.53 5.85 7.78
CA SER A 7 -21.32 5.06 6.83
C SER A 7 -20.48 4.18 5.88
N LEU A 8 -19.18 4.49 5.74
CA LEU A 8 -18.23 3.71 4.93
C LEU A 8 -17.63 2.55 5.70
N LEU A 9 -17.94 2.41 7.00
CA LEU A 9 -17.37 1.40 7.90
C LEU A 9 -18.42 0.42 8.39
N VAL A 10 -18.00 -0.83 8.53
CA VAL A 10 -18.79 -1.89 9.19
C VAL A 10 -17.90 -2.66 10.15
N CYS A 11 -18.52 -3.35 11.10
CA CYS A 11 -17.82 -4.24 12.00
C CYS A 11 -17.04 -5.32 11.22
N SER A 12 -15.72 -5.42 11.43
CA SER A 12 -14.89 -6.42 10.77
C SER A 12 -15.24 -7.86 11.20
N ARG A 13 -15.89 -8.02 12.37
CA ARG A 13 -16.24 -9.31 12.96
C ARG A 13 -17.60 -9.85 12.48
N CYS A 14 -18.65 -9.02 12.48
CA CYS A 14 -20.02 -9.48 12.19
C CYS A 14 -20.71 -8.69 11.07
N ARG A 15 -20.02 -7.76 10.42
CA ARG A 15 -20.53 -6.90 9.34
C ARG A 15 -21.66 -5.95 9.76
N GLY A 16 -21.98 -5.85 11.06
CA GLY A 16 -22.97 -4.92 11.61
C GLY A 16 -22.53 -3.48 11.50
N ALA A 17 -23.48 -2.53 11.54
CA ALA A 17 -23.18 -1.11 11.54
C ALA A 17 -22.42 -0.70 12.81
N LEU A 18 -21.66 0.37 12.70
CA LEU A 18 -20.88 0.96 13.78
C LEU A 18 -21.54 2.26 14.26
N ARG A 19 -21.35 2.58 15.53
CA ARG A 19 -21.67 3.89 16.12
C ARG A 19 -20.48 4.42 16.89
N VAL A 20 -20.39 5.72 17.04
CA VAL A 20 -19.43 6.33 17.98
C VAL A 20 -19.92 6.01 19.38
N SER A 21 -19.13 5.30 20.17
CA SER A 21 -19.44 4.92 21.57
C SER A 21 -18.83 5.88 22.58
N ALA A 22 -17.65 6.44 22.26
CA ALA A 22 -16.98 7.41 23.10
C ALA A 22 -16.21 8.44 22.24
N VAL A 23 -16.22 9.69 22.70
CA VAL A 23 -15.44 10.78 22.14
C VAL A 23 -14.49 11.27 23.21
N GLN A 24 -13.20 11.08 23.03
CA GLN A 24 -12.15 11.53 23.97
C GLN A 24 -11.54 12.86 23.48
N GLU A 25 -11.39 13.00 22.16
CA GLU A 25 -10.84 14.21 21.55
C GLU A 25 -11.53 14.48 20.19
N ARG A 26 -11.91 15.75 19.99
CA ARG A 26 -12.48 16.23 18.73
C ARG A 26 -11.78 17.53 18.33
N HIS A 27 -11.47 17.68 17.06
CA HIS A 27 -10.98 18.93 16.49
C HIS A 27 -11.93 19.36 15.34
N SER A 28 -12.70 20.43 15.57
CA SER A 28 -13.78 20.84 14.68
C SER A 28 -14.78 19.71 14.44
N ASP A 29 -14.96 19.27 13.21
CA ASP A 29 -15.83 18.18 12.78
C ASP A 29 -15.15 16.80 12.75
N ARG A 30 -13.88 16.72 13.21
CA ARG A 30 -13.07 15.51 13.15
C ARG A 30 -12.92 14.85 14.51
N LEU A 31 -13.21 13.56 14.59
CA LEU A 31 -12.88 12.70 15.72
C LEU A 31 -11.40 12.36 15.65
N ILE A 32 -10.65 12.77 16.68
CA ILE A 32 -9.20 12.52 16.78
C ILE A 32 -8.94 11.32 17.68
N ALA A 33 -9.60 11.25 18.85
CA ALA A 33 -9.53 10.09 19.75
C ALA A 33 -10.93 9.73 20.23
N GLY A 34 -11.19 8.43 20.35
CA GLY A 34 -12.48 7.91 20.73
C GLY A 34 -12.62 6.41 20.47
N GLU A 35 -13.84 5.95 20.40
CA GLU A 35 -14.14 4.55 20.18
C GLU A 35 -15.38 4.37 19.29
N LEU A 36 -15.32 3.39 18.39
CA LEU A 36 -16.46 2.88 17.64
C LEU A 36 -16.93 1.58 18.30
N ALA A 37 -18.24 1.40 18.44
CA ALA A 37 -18.83 0.14 18.89
C ALA A 37 -19.77 -0.43 17.83
N CYS A 38 -19.76 -1.73 17.69
CA CYS A 38 -20.73 -2.44 16.85
C CYS A 38 -22.12 -2.43 17.51
N ILE A 39 -23.17 -2.15 16.72
CA ILE A 39 -24.54 -2.20 17.23
C ILE A 39 -25.10 -3.63 17.32
N LYS A 40 -24.38 -4.64 16.75
CA LYS A 40 -24.86 -6.02 16.64
C LYS A 40 -24.07 -7.01 17.50
N CYS A 41 -22.81 -6.69 17.84
CA CYS A 41 -21.96 -7.54 18.70
C CYS A 41 -21.08 -6.67 19.61
N ASP A 42 -20.35 -7.29 20.54
CA ASP A 42 -19.55 -6.58 21.56
C ASP A 42 -18.21 -6.02 21.05
N ALA A 43 -17.99 -6.00 19.73
CA ALA A 43 -16.74 -5.51 19.17
C ALA A 43 -16.64 -3.98 19.27
N THR A 44 -15.52 -3.51 19.79
CA THR A 44 -15.17 -2.09 19.81
C THR A 44 -13.85 -1.85 19.06
N TYR A 45 -13.67 -0.63 18.55
CA TYR A 45 -12.54 -0.24 17.74
C TYR A 45 -12.09 1.15 18.13
N PRO A 46 -10.86 1.32 18.63
CA PRO A 46 -10.36 2.64 19.01
C PRO A 46 -10.12 3.53 17.78
N ILE A 47 -10.33 4.83 17.96
CA ILE A 47 -9.88 5.88 17.05
C ILE A 47 -8.66 6.53 17.69
N VAL A 48 -7.53 6.51 16.99
CA VAL A 48 -6.26 7.08 17.49
C VAL A 48 -5.67 7.96 16.39
N GLY A 49 -5.46 9.26 16.68
CA GLY A 49 -4.96 10.23 15.70
C GLY A 49 -5.89 10.38 14.49
N GLY A 50 -7.21 10.25 14.70
CA GLY A 50 -8.21 10.32 13.64
C GLY A 50 -8.31 9.05 12.77
N VAL A 51 -7.60 7.97 13.12
CA VAL A 51 -7.57 6.70 12.39
C VAL A 51 -8.32 5.62 13.17
N PRO A 52 -9.44 5.07 12.67
CA PRO A 52 -10.07 3.88 13.22
C PRO A 52 -9.15 2.66 13.10
N ARG A 53 -9.01 1.89 14.18
CA ARG A 53 -8.10 0.74 14.27
C ARG A 53 -8.91 -0.55 14.38
N PHE A 54 -8.89 -1.37 13.34
CA PHE A 54 -9.55 -2.69 13.29
C PHE A 54 -8.61 -3.86 13.56
N VAL A 55 -7.32 -3.57 13.73
CA VAL A 55 -6.25 -4.53 14.02
C VAL A 55 -5.31 -3.96 15.08
N PRO A 56 -4.57 -4.82 15.82
CA PRO A 56 -3.55 -4.35 16.75
C PRO A 56 -2.49 -3.49 16.05
N ARG A 57 -1.94 -2.52 16.79
CA ARG A 57 -0.86 -1.65 16.28
C ARG A 57 0.35 -2.46 15.85
N GLU A 58 0.78 -3.40 16.67
CA GLU A 58 1.90 -4.30 16.40
C GLU A 58 1.41 -5.59 15.73
N ASN A 59 1.98 -5.91 14.58
CA ASN A 59 1.63 -7.07 13.79
C ASN A 59 2.79 -7.49 12.87
N TYR A 60 2.63 -8.47 11.99
CA TYR A 60 3.71 -8.95 11.11
C TYR A 60 4.23 -7.89 10.11
N ALA A 61 3.50 -6.81 9.91
CA ALA A 61 3.86 -5.71 9.02
C ALA A 61 4.52 -4.52 9.76
N SER A 62 4.93 -4.68 11.03
CA SER A 62 5.56 -3.62 11.82
C SER A 62 6.82 -3.04 11.16
N GLY A 63 7.53 -3.84 10.35
CA GLY A 63 8.65 -3.34 9.53
C GLY A 63 8.23 -2.22 8.58
N PHE A 64 7.08 -2.35 7.92
CA PHE A 64 6.52 -1.30 7.06
C PHE A 64 6.08 -0.08 7.89
N GLY A 65 5.53 -0.31 9.07
CA GLY A 65 5.19 0.79 9.99
C GLY A 65 6.42 1.64 10.31
N LEU A 66 7.54 1.01 10.69
CA LEU A 66 8.81 1.70 10.95
C LEU A 66 9.32 2.44 9.70
N GLU A 67 9.35 1.76 8.56
CA GLU A 67 9.81 2.30 7.28
C GLU A 67 9.08 3.59 6.93
N TRP A 68 7.75 3.51 6.85
CA TRP A 68 6.93 4.63 6.42
C TRP A 68 6.76 5.72 7.47
N THR A 69 7.03 5.46 8.73
CA THR A 69 7.13 6.51 9.75
C THR A 69 8.42 7.30 9.59
N ARG A 70 9.56 6.62 9.33
CA ARG A 70 10.86 7.28 9.14
C ARG A 70 10.97 7.98 7.80
N HIS A 71 10.37 7.42 6.76
CA HIS A 71 10.40 7.90 5.39
C HIS A 71 9.03 8.40 4.92
N ALA A 72 8.27 9.04 5.83
CA ALA A 72 6.88 9.41 5.61
C ALA A 72 6.64 10.19 4.31
N ARG A 73 7.57 11.02 3.89
CA ARG A 73 7.45 11.88 2.71
C ARG A 73 8.52 11.65 1.65
N THR A 74 9.45 10.74 1.86
CA THR A 74 10.61 10.52 0.96
C THR A 74 10.19 10.31 -0.49
N GLN A 75 9.12 9.55 -0.75
CA GLN A 75 8.63 9.24 -2.09
C GLN A 75 7.47 10.12 -2.57
N TYR A 76 7.08 11.16 -1.84
CA TYR A 76 6.11 12.14 -2.34
C TYR A 76 6.73 12.99 -3.45
N ASP A 77 5.93 13.31 -4.48
CA ASP A 77 6.41 14.01 -5.67
C ASP A 77 6.95 15.40 -5.36
N ASN A 78 6.31 16.13 -4.44
CA ASN A 78 6.75 17.44 -4.00
C ASN A 78 8.03 17.41 -3.15
N ASN A 79 8.36 16.26 -2.56
CA ASN A 79 9.57 16.10 -1.75
C ASN A 79 10.73 15.53 -2.58
N SER A 80 10.43 14.60 -3.48
CA SER A 80 11.44 14.01 -4.39
C SER A 80 11.80 14.92 -5.55
N GLY A 81 10.96 15.89 -5.89
CA GLY A 81 11.13 16.79 -7.04
C GLY A 81 10.83 16.13 -8.39
N ILE A 82 10.30 14.91 -8.40
CA ILE A 82 9.92 14.18 -9.62
C ILE A 82 8.48 13.67 -9.49
N PRO A 83 7.67 13.66 -10.57
CA PRO A 83 6.27 13.23 -10.54
C PRO A 83 6.11 11.69 -10.56
N ALA A 84 6.93 10.98 -9.79
CA ALA A 84 7.00 9.52 -9.84
C ALA A 84 5.71 8.85 -9.35
N SER A 85 5.08 9.39 -8.29
CA SER A 85 3.84 8.84 -7.75
C SER A 85 2.66 9.14 -8.67
N GLU A 86 2.56 10.36 -9.21
CA GLU A 86 1.53 10.74 -10.17
C GLU A 86 1.61 9.91 -11.45
N GLN A 87 2.82 9.83 -12.04
CA GLN A 87 3.05 9.05 -13.25
C GLN A 87 2.72 7.58 -13.06
N ARG A 88 3.12 6.99 -11.92
CA ARG A 88 2.82 5.60 -11.62
C ARG A 88 1.31 5.41 -11.41
N PHE A 89 0.65 6.27 -10.62
CA PHE A 89 -0.78 6.14 -10.33
C PHE A 89 -1.61 6.18 -11.61
N PHE A 90 -1.50 7.24 -12.41
CA PHE A 90 -2.29 7.37 -13.64
C PHE A 90 -1.84 6.42 -14.75
N GLY A 91 -0.54 6.15 -14.86
CA GLY A 91 -0.01 5.20 -15.85
C GLY A 91 -0.46 3.76 -15.60
N GLN A 92 -0.54 3.35 -14.33
CA GLN A 92 -1.00 2.00 -13.98
C GLN A 92 -2.52 1.90 -13.99
N THR A 93 -3.24 2.85 -13.39
CA THR A 93 -4.69 2.80 -13.32
C THR A 93 -5.35 3.07 -14.66
N GLN A 94 -4.79 3.95 -15.47
CA GLN A 94 -5.40 4.50 -16.68
C GLN A 94 -6.77 5.15 -16.39
N TRP A 95 -6.96 5.64 -15.16
CA TRP A 95 -8.21 6.29 -14.75
C TRP A 95 -8.25 7.75 -15.17
N PRO A 96 -9.46 8.32 -15.34
CA PRO A 96 -9.63 9.75 -15.55
C PRO A 96 -9.06 10.55 -14.39
N ARG A 97 -8.65 11.79 -14.67
CA ARG A 97 -8.19 12.71 -13.63
C ARG A 97 -9.33 13.29 -12.77
N ASP A 98 -10.55 13.27 -13.26
CA ASP A 98 -11.76 13.65 -12.53
C ASP A 98 -12.58 12.41 -12.18
N LEU A 99 -12.70 12.14 -10.89
CA LEU A 99 -13.47 11.03 -10.32
C LEU A 99 -14.46 11.55 -9.25
N ARG A 100 -14.88 12.82 -9.34
CA ARG A 100 -15.85 13.39 -8.40
C ARG A 100 -17.13 12.55 -8.34
N GLY A 101 -17.64 12.35 -7.12
CA GLY A 101 -18.81 11.51 -6.86
C GLY A 101 -18.53 10.00 -6.85
N GLN A 102 -17.29 9.56 -7.09
CA GLN A 102 -16.90 8.16 -6.98
C GLN A 102 -16.28 7.86 -5.62
N LEU A 103 -16.45 6.60 -5.18
CA LEU A 103 -15.83 6.05 -3.98
C LEU A 103 -14.69 5.12 -4.39
N VAL A 104 -13.48 5.43 -3.93
CA VAL A 104 -12.25 4.71 -4.28
C VAL A 104 -11.64 4.08 -3.03
N LEU A 105 -11.25 2.80 -3.12
CA LEU A 105 -10.51 2.09 -2.08
C LEU A 105 -9.04 1.96 -2.47
N GLU A 106 -8.16 2.42 -1.59
CA GLU A 106 -6.73 2.14 -1.63
C GLU A 106 -6.39 1.04 -0.65
N VAL A 107 -5.74 -0.01 -1.14
CA VAL A 107 -5.37 -1.21 -0.37
C VAL A 107 -3.85 -1.25 -0.20
N GLY A 108 -3.36 -1.06 1.03
CA GLY A 108 -1.93 -1.01 1.33
C GLY A 108 -1.34 0.36 1.05
N SER A 109 -1.76 1.36 1.83
CA SER A 109 -1.43 2.77 1.57
C SER A 109 0.03 3.15 1.88
N GLY A 110 0.71 2.42 2.76
CA GLY A 110 2.00 2.86 3.29
C GLY A 110 1.92 4.28 3.86
N SER A 111 2.83 5.16 3.45
CA SER A 111 2.83 6.57 3.86
C SER A 111 1.77 7.46 3.17
N GLY A 112 1.03 6.93 2.18
CA GLY A 112 -0.07 7.64 1.52
C GLY A 112 0.31 8.46 0.28
N ARG A 113 1.45 8.18 -0.37
CA ARG A 113 1.83 8.90 -1.60
C ARG A 113 0.83 8.72 -2.74
N PHE A 114 0.17 7.57 -2.83
CA PHE A 114 -0.88 7.33 -3.80
C PHE A 114 -2.25 7.79 -3.31
N THR A 115 -2.50 7.80 -1.98
CA THR A 115 -3.66 8.47 -1.38
C THR A 115 -3.72 9.93 -1.83
N GLU A 116 -2.58 10.64 -1.83
CA GLU A 116 -2.49 12.01 -2.31
C GLU A 116 -2.93 12.15 -3.76
N GLN A 117 -2.45 11.27 -4.66
CA GLN A 117 -2.78 11.33 -6.08
C GLN A 117 -4.25 10.96 -6.33
N ALA A 118 -4.76 9.95 -5.64
CA ALA A 118 -6.17 9.58 -5.71
C ALA A 118 -7.08 10.71 -5.20
N ALA A 119 -6.73 11.35 -4.08
CA ALA A 119 -7.51 12.46 -3.50
C ALA A 119 -7.60 13.68 -4.43
N LYS A 120 -6.56 13.95 -5.22
CA LYS A 120 -6.54 15.03 -6.23
C LYS A 120 -7.59 14.83 -7.35
N THR A 121 -8.10 13.61 -7.55
CA THR A 121 -9.16 13.34 -8.53
C THR A 121 -10.54 13.83 -8.10
N GLY A 122 -10.70 14.26 -6.85
CA GLY A 122 -11.98 14.69 -6.28
C GLY A 122 -12.89 13.55 -5.82
N ALA A 123 -12.47 12.30 -5.96
CA ALA A 123 -13.17 11.14 -5.40
C ALA A 123 -13.11 11.12 -3.87
N THR A 124 -14.05 10.44 -3.23
CA THR A 124 -13.92 10.06 -1.83
C THR A 124 -12.98 8.84 -1.73
N ILE A 125 -11.92 8.98 -0.97
CA ILE A 125 -10.89 7.95 -0.83
C ILE A 125 -10.99 7.30 0.55
N VAL A 126 -11.17 5.98 0.55
CA VAL A 126 -10.93 5.14 1.72
C VAL A 126 -9.57 4.49 1.54
N SER A 127 -8.63 4.80 2.42
CA SER A 127 -7.24 4.34 2.32
C SER A 127 -6.90 3.54 3.55
N PHE A 128 -6.39 2.31 3.41
CA PHE A 128 -6.02 1.53 4.57
C PHE A 128 -4.68 0.80 4.41
N ASP A 129 -4.08 0.51 5.57
CA ASP A 129 -2.90 -0.33 5.69
C ASP A 129 -3.02 -1.24 6.92
N TYR A 130 -2.35 -2.38 6.88
CA TYR A 130 -2.30 -3.29 8.02
C TYR A 130 -1.33 -2.80 9.09
N SER A 131 -0.25 -2.14 8.68
CA SER A 131 0.77 -1.59 9.57
C SER A 131 0.37 -0.26 10.17
N TYR A 132 1.12 0.21 11.16
CA TYR A 132 0.97 1.56 11.70
C TYR A 132 1.51 2.67 10.77
N ALA A 133 1.93 2.36 9.55
CA ALA A 133 2.21 3.33 8.48
C ALA A 133 1.03 4.28 8.22
N VAL A 134 -0.19 3.86 8.54
CA VAL A 134 -1.39 4.71 8.50
C VAL A 134 -1.24 6.01 9.28
N GLU A 135 -0.34 6.08 10.27
CA GLU A 135 -0.04 7.30 11.02
C GLU A 135 0.64 8.33 10.11
N ALA A 136 1.59 7.90 9.27
CA ALA A 136 2.23 8.76 8.27
C ALA A 136 1.25 9.22 7.18
N ASN A 137 0.37 8.32 6.73
CA ASN A 137 -0.67 8.66 5.77
C ASN A 137 -1.68 9.65 6.37
N ALA A 138 -2.15 9.42 7.60
CA ALA A 138 -3.07 10.33 8.29
C ALA A 138 -2.45 11.72 8.50
N ALA A 139 -1.17 11.79 8.86
CA ALA A 139 -0.45 13.06 8.99
C ALA A 139 -0.35 13.82 7.66
N SER A 140 -0.16 13.11 6.55
CA SER A 140 0.01 13.70 5.22
C SER A 140 -1.32 14.00 4.51
N ASN A 141 -2.34 13.17 4.66
CA ASN A 141 -3.59 13.24 3.88
C ASN A 141 -4.86 13.32 4.74
N GLY A 142 -4.79 13.01 6.03
CA GLY A 142 -5.96 12.98 6.92
C GLY A 142 -6.66 14.33 7.12
N HIS A 143 -6.01 15.43 6.75
CA HIS A 143 -6.60 16.76 6.76
C HIS A 143 -7.59 17.01 5.60
N ARG A 144 -7.54 16.19 4.55
CA ARG A 144 -8.43 16.32 3.39
C ARG A 144 -9.82 15.82 3.74
N ASP A 145 -10.85 16.54 3.29
CA ASP A 145 -12.25 16.19 3.59
C ASP A 145 -12.70 14.92 2.87
N ASN A 146 -12.12 14.66 1.71
CA ASN A 146 -12.44 13.49 0.88
C ASN A 146 -11.56 12.26 1.20
N VAL A 147 -10.86 12.22 2.34
CA VAL A 147 -9.98 11.09 2.68
C VAL A 147 -10.33 10.51 4.05
N LEU A 148 -10.58 9.21 4.09
CA LEU A 148 -10.66 8.39 5.31
C LEU A 148 -9.48 7.43 5.35
N VAL A 149 -8.62 7.55 6.38
CA VAL A 149 -7.53 6.60 6.64
C VAL A 149 -7.95 5.62 7.72
N VAL A 150 -7.68 4.33 7.51
CA VAL A 150 -8.10 3.23 8.40
C VAL A 150 -6.93 2.25 8.59
N GLN A 151 -6.78 1.68 9.79
CA GLN A 151 -5.89 0.54 9.99
C GLN A 151 -6.69 -0.76 9.99
N ALA A 152 -6.47 -1.63 8.99
CA ALA A 152 -7.26 -2.84 8.79
C ALA A 152 -6.48 -3.95 8.10
N ASP A 153 -7.02 -5.18 8.20
CA ASP A 153 -6.52 -6.35 7.50
C ASP A 153 -7.26 -6.54 6.17
N VAL A 154 -6.53 -6.79 5.09
CA VAL A 154 -7.12 -7.11 3.78
C VAL A 154 -8.02 -8.35 3.83
N PHE A 155 -7.76 -9.28 4.74
CA PHE A 155 -8.58 -10.48 4.93
C PHE A 155 -9.85 -10.26 5.76
N ALA A 156 -9.98 -9.08 6.40
CA ALA A 156 -11.13 -8.71 7.24
C ALA A 156 -11.45 -7.21 7.08
N MET A 157 -11.55 -6.74 5.84
CA MET A 157 -11.79 -5.33 5.53
C MET A 157 -13.12 -4.84 6.13
N PRO A 158 -13.11 -3.74 6.91
CA PRO A 158 -14.27 -3.22 7.62
C PRO A 158 -15.13 -2.29 6.75
N PHE A 159 -15.41 -2.68 5.51
CA PHE A 159 -16.15 -1.87 4.55
C PHE A 159 -17.37 -2.63 4.03
N PRO A 160 -18.47 -1.94 3.66
CA PRO A 160 -19.59 -2.60 3.00
C PRO A 160 -19.16 -3.29 1.70
N THR A 161 -19.68 -4.47 1.42
CA THR A 161 -19.45 -5.14 0.14
C THR A 161 -20.14 -4.36 -0.98
N ARG A 162 -19.64 -4.49 -2.21
CA ARG A 162 -20.22 -3.86 -3.41
C ARG A 162 -20.42 -2.35 -3.29
N SER A 163 -19.49 -1.65 -2.59
CA SER A 163 -19.63 -0.22 -2.32
C SER A 163 -18.69 0.66 -3.13
N PHE A 164 -17.57 0.15 -3.58
CA PHE A 164 -16.54 0.94 -4.26
C PHE A 164 -16.69 0.94 -5.77
N ASP A 165 -16.59 2.13 -6.37
CA ASP A 165 -16.54 2.29 -7.82
C ASP A 165 -15.18 1.86 -8.37
N ARG A 166 -14.12 2.03 -7.58
CA ARG A 166 -12.74 1.69 -7.96
C ARG A 166 -11.95 1.16 -6.77
N ILE A 167 -11.09 0.19 -7.05
CA ILE A 167 -10.12 -0.33 -6.06
C ILE A 167 -8.74 -0.33 -6.70
N PHE A 168 -7.73 0.17 -5.99
CA PHE A 168 -6.34 -0.05 -6.38
C PHE A 168 -5.51 -0.59 -5.22
N CYS A 169 -4.49 -1.40 -5.59
CA CYS A 169 -3.60 -2.06 -4.65
C CYS A 169 -2.20 -2.12 -5.26
N PHE A 170 -1.30 -1.24 -4.80
CA PHE A 170 0.04 -1.12 -5.37
C PHE A 170 1.12 -1.52 -4.37
N GLY A 171 1.97 -2.49 -4.78
CA GLY A 171 3.14 -2.91 -4.01
C GLY A 171 2.83 -3.65 -2.70
N MET A 172 1.59 -4.13 -2.48
CA MET A 172 1.19 -4.74 -1.20
C MET A 172 0.98 -6.25 -1.29
N LEU A 173 0.38 -6.76 -2.38
CA LEU A 173 -0.07 -8.16 -2.47
C LEU A 173 1.05 -9.16 -2.17
N GLN A 174 2.26 -8.94 -2.68
CA GLN A 174 3.42 -9.82 -2.47
C GLN A 174 3.86 -9.91 -0.99
N HIS A 175 3.47 -8.92 -0.19
CA HIS A 175 3.82 -8.84 1.22
C HIS A 175 2.77 -9.45 2.15
N THR A 176 1.74 -10.08 1.59
CA THR A 176 0.72 -10.82 2.35
C THR A 176 1.11 -12.31 2.54
N PRO A 177 0.58 -12.96 3.57
CA PRO A 177 0.74 -14.42 3.73
C PRO A 177 0.22 -15.25 2.56
N SER A 178 -0.78 -14.72 1.82
CA SER A 178 -1.37 -15.38 0.65
C SER A 178 -1.82 -14.35 -0.38
N PRO A 179 -0.96 -13.97 -1.36
CA PRO A 179 -1.31 -13.02 -2.40
C PRO A 179 -2.57 -13.38 -3.19
N ALA A 180 -2.77 -14.68 -3.48
CA ALA A 180 -3.95 -15.15 -4.20
C ALA A 180 -5.25 -14.92 -3.42
N ARG A 181 -5.25 -15.17 -2.10
CA ARG A 181 -6.41 -14.88 -1.23
C ARG A 181 -6.63 -13.37 -1.08
N ALA A 182 -5.56 -12.60 -0.88
CA ALA A 182 -5.65 -11.15 -0.78
C ALA A 182 -6.23 -10.55 -2.08
N PHE A 183 -5.81 -11.04 -3.25
CA PHE A 183 -6.40 -10.64 -4.52
C PHE A 183 -7.89 -11.00 -4.61
N ALA A 184 -8.25 -12.25 -4.26
CA ALA A 184 -9.62 -12.77 -4.41
C ALA A 184 -10.66 -12.02 -3.55
N VAL A 185 -10.23 -11.37 -2.47
CA VAL A 185 -11.11 -10.59 -1.60
C VAL A 185 -11.46 -9.23 -2.23
N LEU A 186 -10.59 -8.62 -3.03
CA LEU A 186 -10.77 -7.25 -3.53
C LEU A 186 -12.05 -7.07 -4.37
N PRO A 187 -12.38 -7.95 -5.34
CA PRO A 187 -13.57 -7.82 -6.17
C PRO A 187 -14.90 -7.82 -5.40
N ILE A 188 -14.94 -8.43 -4.21
CA ILE A 188 -16.15 -8.50 -3.35
C ILE A 188 -16.64 -7.11 -2.95
N PHE A 189 -15.72 -6.15 -2.86
CA PHE A 189 -16.00 -4.78 -2.46
C PHE A 189 -16.32 -3.84 -3.63
N LEU A 190 -16.08 -4.27 -4.87
CA LEU A 190 -16.45 -3.49 -6.05
C LEU A 190 -17.96 -3.52 -6.31
N ARG A 191 -18.49 -2.40 -6.72
CA ARG A 191 -19.82 -2.33 -7.35
C ARG A 191 -19.83 -3.13 -8.66
N PRO A 192 -20.98 -3.61 -9.11
CA PRO A 192 -21.12 -4.16 -10.46
C PRO A 192 -20.59 -3.17 -11.51
N GLY A 193 -19.68 -3.61 -12.36
CA GLY A 193 -18.98 -2.75 -13.33
C GLY A 193 -17.86 -1.89 -12.77
N GLY A 194 -17.57 -1.96 -11.48
CA GLY A 194 -16.47 -1.23 -10.84
C GLY A 194 -15.10 -1.67 -11.34
N HIS A 195 -14.09 -0.82 -11.20
CA HIS A 195 -12.76 -1.03 -11.75
C HIS A 195 -11.75 -1.48 -10.69
N LEU A 196 -10.95 -2.49 -11.02
CA LEU A 196 -9.82 -2.95 -10.23
C LEU A 196 -8.50 -2.64 -10.94
N CYS A 197 -7.53 -2.10 -10.19
CA CYS A 197 -6.15 -2.01 -10.64
C CYS A 197 -5.22 -2.50 -9.53
N VAL A 198 -4.43 -3.54 -9.83
CA VAL A 198 -3.46 -4.08 -8.86
C VAL A 198 -2.10 -4.22 -9.51
N ASP A 199 -1.05 -4.07 -8.70
CA ASP A 199 0.27 -4.52 -9.11
C ASP A 199 0.87 -5.51 -8.12
N ILE A 200 1.81 -6.31 -8.59
CA ILE A 200 2.56 -7.27 -7.79
C ILE A 200 3.96 -7.44 -8.38
N TYR A 201 4.96 -7.66 -7.53
CA TYR A 201 6.32 -7.89 -7.97
C TYR A 201 6.40 -9.05 -8.96
N LYS A 202 7.16 -8.84 -10.04
CA LYS A 202 7.36 -9.82 -11.09
C LYS A 202 8.24 -10.98 -10.61
N PHE A 203 7.71 -12.20 -10.72
CA PHE A 203 8.52 -13.40 -10.60
C PHE A 203 9.21 -13.72 -11.94
N THR A 204 10.52 -13.92 -11.90
CA THR A 204 11.30 -14.48 -13.00
C THR A 204 12.38 -15.35 -12.38
N LEU A 205 12.41 -16.65 -12.69
CA LEU A 205 13.27 -17.64 -12.03
C LEU A 205 14.74 -17.17 -11.90
N TRP A 206 15.35 -16.85 -13.02
CA TRP A 206 16.75 -16.42 -13.04
C TRP A 206 16.99 -15.09 -12.30
N ARG A 207 16.08 -14.09 -12.46
CA ARG A 207 16.22 -12.84 -11.71
C ARG A 207 16.09 -13.06 -10.20
N THR A 208 15.17 -13.91 -9.79
CA THR A 208 14.95 -14.21 -8.36
C THR A 208 16.17 -14.91 -7.77
N ILE A 209 16.71 -15.93 -8.44
CA ILE A 209 17.90 -16.64 -7.97
C ILE A 209 19.13 -15.72 -7.91
N LEU A 210 19.30 -14.82 -8.88
CA LEU A 210 20.48 -13.95 -8.97
C LEU A 210 20.35 -12.64 -8.15
N GLN A 211 19.21 -12.39 -7.52
CA GLN A 211 19.05 -11.22 -6.64
C GLN A 211 19.53 -11.50 -5.24
N THR A 212 20.58 -10.81 -4.82
CA THR A 212 21.25 -10.94 -3.52
C THR A 212 20.27 -10.80 -2.34
N LYS A 213 19.22 -10.00 -2.48
CA LYS A 213 18.20 -9.85 -1.44
C LYS A 213 17.61 -11.19 -1.01
N TYR A 214 17.37 -12.14 -1.92
CA TYR A 214 16.79 -13.43 -1.59
C TYR A 214 17.77 -14.37 -0.86
N TRP A 215 19.07 -14.11 -0.94
CA TRP A 215 20.07 -14.86 -0.19
C TRP A 215 20.21 -14.34 1.25
N VAL A 216 20.01 -13.04 1.45
CA VAL A 216 20.17 -12.38 2.74
C VAL A 216 18.85 -12.37 3.56
N ARG A 217 17.71 -12.27 2.91
CA ARG A 217 16.37 -12.21 3.55
C ARG A 217 16.04 -13.36 4.51
N PRO A 218 16.44 -14.63 4.31
CA PRO A 218 16.18 -15.67 5.29
C PRO A 218 16.63 -15.31 6.70
N LEU A 219 17.70 -14.52 6.82
CA LEU A 219 18.22 -14.02 8.08
C LEU A 219 17.55 -12.70 8.50
N THR A 220 17.48 -11.72 7.59
CA THR A 220 17.06 -10.35 7.93
C THR A 220 15.57 -10.20 8.24
N ARG A 221 14.70 -10.99 7.61
CA ARG A 221 13.25 -10.97 7.84
C ARG A 221 12.80 -11.33 9.27
N HIS A 222 13.70 -11.90 10.07
CA HIS A 222 13.47 -12.25 11.47
C HIS A 222 14.17 -11.31 12.43
N MET A 223 14.97 -10.36 11.93
CA MET A 223 15.62 -9.35 12.76
C MET A 223 14.58 -8.34 13.28
N ASN A 224 14.90 -7.76 14.44
CA ASN A 224 14.17 -6.60 14.92
C ASN A 224 14.29 -5.47 13.88
N PRO A 225 13.17 -4.83 13.46
CA PRO A 225 13.17 -3.82 12.40
C PRO A 225 14.11 -2.64 12.67
N GLU A 226 14.20 -2.16 13.91
CA GLU A 226 15.08 -1.04 14.30
C GLU A 226 16.56 -1.40 14.11
N ARG A 227 16.94 -2.62 14.53
CA ARG A 227 18.32 -3.12 14.36
C ARG A 227 18.66 -3.30 12.89
N LEU A 228 17.72 -3.86 12.13
CA LEU A 228 17.90 -4.04 10.68
C LEU A 228 18.04 -2.69 9.99
N TYR A 229 17.20 -1.71 10.33
CA TYR A 229 17.27 -0.37 9.77
C TYR A 229 18.61 0.31 10.06
N SER A 230 19.10 0.19 11.30
CA SER A 230 20.40 0.73 11.71
C SER A 230 21.54 0.06 10.94
N TRP A 231 21.44 -1.25 10.69
CA TRP A 231 22.39 -1.99 9.85
C TRP A 231 22.34 -1.51 8.40
N VAL A 232 21.14 -1.40 7.83
CA VAL A 232 20.95 -0.92 6.43
C VAL A 232 21.54 0.48 6.25
N ARG A 233 21.31 1.41 7.19
CA ARG A 233 21.92 2.75 7.12
C ARG A 233 23.43 2.68 7.06
N ARG A 234 24.06 1.94 7.98
CA ARG A 234 25.52 1.78 8.02
C ARG A 234 26.05 1.14 6.74
N TRP A 235 25.34 0.14 6.22
CA TRP A 235 25.70 -0.53 4.96
C TRP A 235 25.63 0.43 3.77
N VAL A 236 24.55 1.14 3.61
CA VAL A 236 24.38 2.13 2.53
C VAL A 236 25.44 3.22 2.67
N ASP A 237 25.69 3.76 3.87
CA ASP A 237 26.73 4.77 4.11
C ASP A 237 28.11 4.28 3.69
N PHE A 238 28.48 3.08 4.11
CA PHE A 238 29.76 2.44 3.75
C PHE A 238 29.90 2.24 2.24
N MET A 239 28.84 1.76 1.60
CA MET A 239 28.85 1.48 0.17
C MET A 239 28.64 2.71 -0.71
N TRP A 240 28.24 3.86 -0.15
CA TRP A 240 27.84 5.02 -0.91
C TRP A 240 28.90 5.58 -1.85
N PRO A 241 30.21 5.72 -1.46
CA PRO A 241 31.27 6.15 -2.36
C PRO A 241 31.46 5.15 -3.54
N LEU A 242 31.47 3.85 -3.26
CA LEU A 242 31.59 2.82 -4.28
C LEU A 242 30.38 2.83 -5.22
N ALA A 243 29.16 2.94 -4.69
CA ALA A 243 27.95 3.06 -5.47
C ALA A 243 27.98 4.29 -6.38
N GLY A 244 28.60 5.39 -5.92
CA GLY A 244 28.85 6.59 -6.72
C GLY A 244 29.76 6.35 -7.92
N CYS A 245 30.82 5.59 -7.75
CA CYS A 245 31.70 5.16 -8.85
C CYS A 245 30.98 4.24 -9.84
N ILE A 246 30.23 3.25 -9.31
CA ILE A 246 29.47 2.29 -10.10
C ILE A 246 28.39 2.98 -10.96
N ARG A 247 27.73 4.02 -10.46
CA ARG A 247 26.71 4.80 -11.22
C ARG A 247 27.25 5.41 -12.52
N ARG A 248 28.57 5.63 -12.62
CA ARG A 248 29.19 6.17 -13.85
C ARG A 248 29.26 5.13 -14.97
N LEU A 249 29.08 3.85 -14.63
CA LEU A 249 29.08 2.76 -15.60
C LEU A 249 27.71 2.63 -16.29
N PRO A 250 27.63 2.16 -17.54
CA PRO A 250 26.37 1.85 -18.19
C PRO A 250 25.55 0.85 -17.35
N LYS A 251 24.29 1.21 -17.01
CA LYS A 251 23.41 0.41 -16.12
C LYS A 251 23.99 0.14 -14.73
N GLY A 252 24.93 0.96 -14.24
CA GLY A 252 25.55 0.82 -12.93
C GLY A 252 24.55 0.79 -11.78
N TYR A 253 23.43 1.51 -11.90
CA TYR A 253 22.32 1.42 -10.93
C TYR A 253 21.86 -0.03 -10.69
N ALA A 254 21.79 -0.87 -11.73
CA ALA A 254 21.37 -2.26 -11.61
C ALA A 254 22.40 -3.12 -10.84
N LEU A 255 23.68 -2.77 -10.90
CA LEU A 255 24.72 -3.41 -10.11
C LEU A 255 24.61 -2.98 -8.63
N ASN A 256 24.34 -1.71 -8.36
CA ASN A 256 24.11 -1.21 -7.00
C ASN A 256 22.98 -1.97 -6.29
N TRP A 257 21.87 -2.23 -7.00
CA TRP A 257 20.79 -3.07 -6.48
C TRP A 257 21.25 -4.48 -6.06
N ARG A 258 22.20 -5.08 -6.80
CA ARG A 258 22.79 -6.39 -6.43
C ARG A 258 23.72 -6.30 -5.23
N LEU A 259 24.31 -5.13 -5.01
CA LEU A 259 25.14 -4.85 -3.83
C LEU A 259 24.30 -4.40 -2.62
N LEU A 260 22.99 -4.58 -2.65
CA LEU A 260 22.05 -4.16 -1.62
C LEU A 260 22.13 -2.66 -1.33
N VAL A 261 22.27 -1.86 -2.38
CA VAL A 261 22.12 -0.41 -2.37
C VAL A 261 21.08 -0.04 -3.42
N ALA A 262 19.87 0.29 -2.98
CA ALA A 262 18.82 0.72 -3.89
C ALA A 262 19.26 2.00 -4.61
N ASP A 263 19.15 2.03 -5.91
CA ASP A 263 19.66 3.13 -6.72
C ASP A 263 18.66 3.58 -7.77
N TYR A 264 18.12 4.77 -7.55
CA TYR A 264 17.15 5.43 -8.41
C TYR A 264 17.72 6.60 -9.22
N SER A 265 19.03 6.60 -9.42
CA SER A 265 19.71 7.64 -10.24
C SER A 265 19.16 7.71 -11.66
N PHE A 266 18.65 6.62 -12.21
CA PHE A 266 17.99 6.57 -13.52
C PHE A 266 16.69 7.39 -13.61
N LEU A 267 16.07 7.74 -12.47
CA LEU A 267 14.94 8.67 -12.40
C LEU A 267 15.37 10.14 -12.31
N GLY A 268 16.66 10.41 -12.33
CA GLY A 268 17.20 11.77 -12.19
C GLY A 268 17.41 12.21 -10.74
N LEU A 269 17.15 11.36 -9.75
CA LEU A 269 17.41 11.65 -8.33
C LEU A 269 18.92 11.79 -8.07
N LYS A 270 19.28 12.76 -7.21
CA LYS A 270 20.69 13.09 -6.87
C LYS A 270 20.83 13.45 -5.39
N GLY A 271 22.07 13.49 -4.92
CA GLY A 271 22.42 13.98 -3.58
C GLY A 271 21.68 13.24 -2.46
N ASP A 272 21.22 13.99 -1.49
CA ASP A 272 20.58 13.47 -0.28
C ASP A 272 19.24 12.80 -0.57
N VAL A 273 18.47 13.30 -1.55
CA VAL A 273 17.20 12.67 -1.95
C VAL A 273 17.44 11.26 -2.48
N LEU A 274 18.43 11.06 -3.34
CA LEU A 274 18.78 9.73 -3.84
C LEU A 274 19.24 8.82 -2.69
N LYS A 275 19.98 9.35 -1.74
CA LYS A 275 20.49 8.60 -0.58
C LYS A 275 19.36 8.19 0.36
N GLU A 276 18.39 9.07 0.60
CA GLU A 276 17.19 8.75 1.38
C GLU A 276 16.35 7.62 0.72
N TRP A 277 16.19 7.66 -0.59
CA TRP A 277 15.56 6.58 -1.33
C TRP A 277 16.36 5.27 -1.22
N ALA A 278 17.69 5.36 -1.19
CA ALA A 278 18.54 4.18 -1.01
C ALA A 278 18.35 3.55 0.38
N TYR A 279 18.24 4.33 1.45
CA TYR A 279 17.93 3.80 2.79
C TYR A 279 16.58 3.11 2.83
N LEU A 280 15.54 3.79 2.33
CA LEU A 280 14.16 3.29 2.31
C LEU A 280 14.08 1.96 1.58
N ASP A 281 14.41 1.92 0.29
CA ASP A 281 14.15 0.74 -0.53
C ASP A 281 15.19 -0.38 -0.30
N THR A 282 16.37 -0.08 0.26
CA THR A 282 17.28 -1.14 0.75
C THR A 282 16.68 -1.83 1.97
N PHE A 283 16.02 -1.06 2.85
CA PHE A 283 15.30 -1.63 3.98
C PHE A 283 14.08 -2.44 3.51
N ASP A 284 13.27 -1.90 2.58
CA ASP A 284 12.13 -2.61 1.97
C ASP A 284 12.55 -3.92 1.29
N MET A 285 13.72 -3.98 0.69
CA MET A 285 14.23 -5.24 0.13
C MET A 285 14.44 -6.34 1.18
N LEU A 286 14.76 -5.99 2.44
CA LEU A 286 15.27 -6.93 3.44
C LEU A 286 14.31 -7.19 4.60
N ALA A 287 13.47 -6.21 4.95
CA ALA A 287 12.61 -6.23 6.13
C ALA A 287 11.33 -7.06 6.00
N PRO A 288 10.62 -7.10 4.86
CA PRO A 288 9.31 -7.72 4.79
C PRO A 288 9.33 -9.19 5.17
N ARG A 289 8.39 -9.62 6.02
CA ARG A 289 8.25 -11.03 6.41
C ARG A 289 7.92 -11.93 5.21
N PHE A 290 7.08 -11.41 4.32
CA PHE A 290 6.67 -12.09 3.09
C PHE A 290 7.16 -11.28 1.88
N ASP A 291 7.62 -11.97 0.84
CA ASP A 291 7.92 -11.43 -0.49
C ASP A 291 7.63 -12.53 -1.51
N ARG A 292 6.44 -12.53 -2.05
CA ARG A 292 5.87 -13.56 -2.91
C ARG A 292 5.51 -13.00 -4.27
N PRO A 293 6.51 -12.75 -5.14
CA PRO A 293 6.25 -12.24 -6.48
C PRO A 293 5.45 -13.24 -7.32
N ALA A 294 4.77 -12.77 -8.36
CA ALA A 294 3.95 -13.59 -9.22
C ALA A 294 4.30 -13.44 -10.70
N THR A 295 3.95 -14.43 -11.50
CA THR A 295 4.03 -14.34 -12.97
C THR A 295 2.76 -13.69 -13.52
N LEU A 296 2.85 -13.15 -14.75
CA LEU A 296 1.69 -12.62 -15.47
C LEU A 296 0.55 -13.66 -15.55
N ARG A 297 0.88 -14.91 -15.91
CA ARG A 297 -0.10 -16.00 -15.99
C ARG A 297 -0.77 -16.29 -14.65
N THR A 298 -0.02 -16.20 -13.56
CA THR A 298 -0.57 -16.39 -12.21
C THR A 298 -1.61 -15.33 -11.88
N VAL A 299 -1.32 -14.07 -12.18
CA VAL A 299 -2.22 -12.94 -11.90
C VAL A 299 -3.48 -13.01 -12.79
N GLN A 300 -3.31 -13.35 -14.08
CA GLN A 300 -4.43 -13.59 -14.98
C GLN A 300 -5.35 -14.73 -14.49
N LYS A 301 -4.76 -15.83 -13.98
CA LYS A 301 -5.52 -16.94 -13.39
C LYS A 301 -6.31 -16.50 -12.14
N TRP A 302 -5.75 -15.59 -11.31
CA TRP A 302 -6.51 -15.06 -10.18
C TRP A 302 -7.72 -14.25 -10.65
N ALA A 303 -7.54 -13.38 -11.64
CA ALA A 303 -8.63 -12.59 -12.21
C ALA A 303 -9.76 -13.46 -12.77
N SER A 304 -9.41 -14.46 -13.58
CA SER A 304 -10.38 -15.42 -14.14
C SER A 304 -11.16 -16.16 -13.06
N LYS A 305 -10.48 -16.60 -11.97
CA LYS A 305 -11.15 -17.28 -10.86
C LYS A 305 -12.04 -16.36 -10.01
N SER A 306 -11.83 -15.06 -10.08
CA SER A 306 -12.59 -14.05 -9.33
C SER A 306 -13.75 -13.46 -10.12
N GLY A 307 -14.09 -14.01 -11.29
CA GLY A 307 -15.21 -13.54 -12.13
C GLY A 307 -15.05 -12.11 -12.65
N LEU A 308 -13.80 -11.68 -12.84
CA LEU A 308 -13.50 -10.37 -13.39
C LEU A 308 -13.57 -10.39 -14.92
N GLU A 309 -14.10 -9.30 -15.49
CA GLU A 309 -14.25 -9.05 -16.92
C GLU A 309 -13.23 -7.99 -17.40
N ASP A 310 -13.08 -7.81 -18.70
CA ASP A 310 -12.20 -6.83 -19.34
C ASP A 310 -10.76 -6.87 -18.78
N VAL A 311 -10.26 -8.08 -18.55
CA VAL A 311 -8.96 -8.30 -17.90
C VAL A 311 -7.82 -7.95 -18.85
N SER A 312 -7.04 -6.93 -18.47
CA SER A 312 -5.76 -6.57 -19.09
C SER A 312 -4.64 -6.76 -18.08
N ALA A 313 -3.60 -7.49 -18.44
CA ALA A 313 -2.43 -7.67 -17.60
C ALA A 313 -1.14 -7.52 -18.40
N GLU A 314 -0.18 -6.77 -17.87
CA GLU A 314 1.08 -6.48 -18.55
C GLU A 314 2.26 -6.38 -17.58
N TYR A 315 3.47 -6.51 -18.13
CA TYR A 315 4.68 -6.21 -17.38
C TYR A 315 4.99 -4.72 -17.44
N THR A 316 5.31 -4.14 -16.29
CA THR A 316 5.77 -2.76 -16.13
C THR A 316 7.12 -2.72 -15.40
N PRO A 317 7.77 -1.57 -15.30
CA PRO A 317 8.96 -1.42 -14.45
C PRO A 317 8.72 -1.82 -12.98
N HIS A 318 7.49 -1.69 -12.48
CA HIS A 318 7.10 -1.98 -11.10
C HIS A 318 6.67 -3.45 -10.84
N GLY A 319 6.50 -4.24 -11.90
CA GLY A 319 6.09 -5.64 -11.78
C GLY A 319 5.03 -6.05 -12.81
N VAL A 320 4.06 -6.85 -12.38
CA VAL A 320 2.87 -7.20 -13.15
C VAL A 320 1.75 -6.26 -12.72
N VAL A 321 1.18 -5.53 -13.65
CA VAL A 321 -0.03 -4.72 -13.44
C VAL A 321 -1.21 -5.45 -14.06
N LEU A 322 -2.32 -5.53 -13.33
CA LEU A 322 -3.60 -6.04 -13.83
C LEU A 322 -4.66 -4.97 -13.66
N ARG A 323 -5.44 -4.75 -14.72
CA ARG A 323 -6.67 -3.95 -14.72
C ARG A 323 -7.82 -4.85 -15.11
N ALA A 324 -8.96 -4.68 -14.46
CA ALA A 324 -10.15 -5.46 -14.73
C ALA A 324 -11.41 -4.72 -14.30
N ARG A 325 -12.58 -5.28 -14.62
CA ARG A 325 -13.86 -4.79 -14.14
C ARG A 325 -14.60 -5.90 -13.40
N ALA A 326 -15.37 -5.51 -12.38
CA ALA A 326 -16.31 -6.45 -11.78
C ALA A 326 -17.45 -6.75 -12.75
N GLY A 327 -17.78 -8.02 -12.93
CA GLY A 327 -18.89 -8.44 -13.78
C GLY A 327 -20.23 -7.79 -13.36
N ARG A 328 -21.11 -7.54 -14.32
CA ARG A 328 -22.45 -6.98 -14.04
C ARG A 328 -23.40 -8.01 -13.44
N GLY A 329 -23.13 -9.30 -13.65
CA GLY A 329 -23.90 -10.43 -13.14
C GLY A 329 -23.13 -11.15 -12.05
N ALA A 330 -23.66 -11.10 -10.83
CA ALA A 330 -23.43 -12.03 -9.72
C ALA A 330 -21.98 -12.48 -9.44
N LEU A 331 -21.35 -11.83 -8.51
CA LEU A 331 -20.47 -12.53 -7.56
C LEU A 331 -21.38 -13.03 -6.42
N LEU A 332 -22.10 -14.11 -6.68
CA LEU A 332 -22.69 -14.95 -5.64
C LEU A 332 -21.61 -15.94 -5.21
N ALA A 333 -20.94 -15.65 -4.13
CA ALA A 333 -20.38 -16.66 -3.25
C ALA A 333 -20.91 -16.29 -1.87
N ASP A 334 -21.91 -17.04 -1.44
CA ASP A 334 -22.38 -17.13 -0.06
C ASP A 334 -21.25 -17.58 0.88
#